data_a89ee9c82508f6d0d67b1ed4d54585f2
#
_entry.id   a89ee9c82508f6d0d67b1ed4d54585f2
#
_cell.length_a   1.000
_cell.length_b   1.000
_cell.length_c   1.000
_cell.angle_alpha   90.00
_cell.angle_beta   90.00
_cell.angle_gamma   90.00
#
_symmetry.space_group_name_H-M   'P 1'
#
loop_
_entity.id
_entity.type
_entity.pdbx_description
1 polymer ?
#
loop_
_entity_poly.entity_id
_entity_poly.type
_entity_poly.pdbx_seq_one_letter_code
_entity_poly.pdbx_strand_id
1 'polypeptide(L)'
;METLEKIIHTVPASRQVSRYVRLLNDSAGSPRLLFLGNSVTWHAPKDDIGWAGDWGMAASSAENDYAHRVLSAVRERFPSASGMILQGAVWERNLECDCASEFAGAREFA
;
A
#
# COMPACT_ATOMS: atom_id res chain seq x y z
N MET A 1 14.71 -16.72 4.43
CA MET A 1 13.76 -16.09 3.51
C MET A 1 13.46 -14.68 3.99
N GLU A 2 13.44 -13.74 3.09
CA GLU A 2 13.06 -12.39 3.41
C GLU A 2 11.61 -12.35 3.86
N THR A 3 11.33 -11.69 4.97
CA THR A 3 9.97 -11.56 5.48
C THR A 3 9.26 -10.38 4.83
N LEU A 4 7.93 -10.38 4.85
CA LEU A 4 7.15 -9.25 4.37
C LEU A 4 7.40 -7.99 5.19
N GLU A 5 7.79 -8.12 6.45
CA GLU A 5 8.18 -6.99 7.28
C GLU A 5 9.28 -6.15 6.63
N LYS A 6 10.28 -6.81 6.04
CA LYS A 6 11.36 -6.08 5.36
C LYS A 6 10.83 -5.27 4.18
N ILE A 7 9.85 -5.78 3.46
CA ILE A 7 9.25 -5.04 2.35
C ILE A 7 8.65 -3.73 2.84
N ILE A 8 7.93 -3.77 3.95
CA ILE A 8 7.30 -2.58 4.52
C ILE A 8 8.33 -1.59 5.04
N HIS A 9 9.32 -2.09 5.77
CA HIS A 9 10.25 -1.24 6.49
C HIS A 9 11.41 -0.73 5.63
N THR A 10 11.53 -1.19 4.37
CA THR A 10 12.58 -0.72 3.48
C THR A 10 12.23 0.59 2.76
N VAL A 11 10.97 1.02 2.82
CA VAL A 11 10.56 2.27 2.16
C VAL A 11 10.39 3.35 3.22
N PRO A 12 11.32 4.32 3.31
CA PRO A 12 11.20 5.39 4.28
C PRO A 12 10.01 6.30 3.98
N ALA A 13 9.48 6.92 5.02
CA ALA A 13 8.33 7.82 4.89
C ALA A 13 8.57 8.94 3.88
N SER A 14 9.82 9.42 3.77
CA SER A 14 10.18 10.48 2.82
C SER A 14 10.01 10.08 1.36
N ARG A 15 9.95 8.78 1.08
CA ARG A 15 9.75 8.26 -0.28
C ARG A 15 8.31 7.89 -0.58
N GLN A 16 7.42 7.98 0.40
CA GLN A 16 6.01 7.75 0.16
C GLN A 16 5.42 8.91 -0.64
N VAL A 17 4.54 8.57 -1.57
CA VAL A 17 4.11 9.51 -2.61
C VAL A 17 3.10 10.53 -2.12
N SER A 18 2.10 10.08 -1.38
CA SER A 18 1.06 10.95 -0.86
C SER A 18 0.33 10.30 0.31
N ARG A 19 -0.64 11.04 0.86
CA ARG A 19 -1.41 10.58 2.02
C ARG A 19 -2.17 9.28 1.77
N TYR A 20 -2.66 9.09 0.55
CA TYR A 20 -3.52 7.95 0.21
C TYR A 20 -2.85 6.96 -0.75
N VAL A 21 -1.57 7.16 -1.04
CA VAL A 21 -0.81 6.30 -1.93
C VAL A 21 0.45 5.85 -1.21
N ARG A 22 0.63 4.55 -1.07
CA ARG A 22 1.72 3.97 -0.28
C ARG A 22 2.50 2.94 -1.10
N LEU A 23 3.82 3.14 -1.18
CA LEU A 23 4.69 2.13 -1.76
C LEU A 23 4.84 0.97 -0.78
N LEU A 24 4.73 -0.26 -1.27
CA LEU A 24 4.88 -1.45 -0.45
C LEU A 24 6.33 -1.92 -0.33
N ASN A 25 7.15 -1.63 -1.34
CA ASN A 25 8.57 -1.97 -1.32
C ASN A 25 9.37 -0.91 -2.10
N ASP A 26 10.68 -1.00 -2.00
CA ASP A 26 11.59 -0.03 -2.63
C ASP A 26 12.00 -0.43 -4.05
N SER A 27 11.28 -1.35 -4.66
CA SER A 27 11.49 -1.73 -6.04
C SER A 27 10.65 -0.87 -6.97
N ALA A 28 11.15 -0.60 -8.17
CA ALA A 28 10.37 0.00 -9.25
C ALA A 28 10.29 -0.96 -10.44
N GLY A 29 10.64 -2.22 -10.21
CA GLY A 29 10.69 -3.24 -11.26
C GLY A 29 9.33 -3.83 -11.60
N SER A 30 9.34 -4.67 -12.62
CA SER A 30 8.15 -5.33 -13.14
C SER A 30 8.01 -6.75 -12.58
N PRO A 31 6.81 -7.27 -12.50
CA PRO A 31 5.54 -6.57 -12.72
C PRO A 31 5.25 -5.55 -11.62
N ARG A 32 4.46 -4.54 -11.95
CA ARG A 32 4.02 -3.53 -11.01
C ARG A 32 2.59 -3.82 -10.62
N LEU A 33 2.32 -3.95 -9.32
CA LEU A 33 1.00 -4.26 -8.79
C LEU A 33 0.43 -3.02 -8.10
N LEU A 34 -0.75 -2.61 -8.54
CA LEU A 34 -1.48 -1.53 -7.89
C LEU A 34 -2.68 -2.13 -7.16
N PHE A 35 -2.73 -1.94 -5.85
CA PHE A 35 -3.83 -2.43 -5.01
C PHE A 35 -4.74 -1.26 -4.69
N LEU A 36 -5.94 -1.29 -5.24
CA LEU A 36 -6.94 -0.26 -5.02
C LEU A 36 -8.00 -0.76 -4.04
N GLY A 37 -8.18 -0.05 -2.95
CA GLY A 37 -9.17 -0.45 -1.97
C GLY A 37 -9.32 0.55 -0.84
N ASN A 38 -10.02 0.15 0.20
CA ASN A 38 -10.27 0.97 1.38
C ASN A 38 -9.44 0.46 2.58
N SER A 39 -10.00 0.54 3.78
CA SER A 39 -9.31 0.19 5.04
C SER A 39 -8.79 -1.25 5.07
N VAL A 40 -9.45 -2.19 4.40
CA VAL A 40 -8.97 -3.58 4.33
C VAL A 40 -7.67 -3.68 3.55
N THR A 41 -7.45 -2.78 2.59
CA THR A 41 -6.21 -2.72 1.82
C THR A 41 -5.09 -2.06 2.62
N TRP A 42 -5.40 -0.93 3.26
CA TRP A 42 -4.44 -0.23 4.11
C TRP A 42 -5.14 0.85 4.92
N HIS A 43 -4.73 1.02 6.16
CA HIS A 43 -5.17 2.12 7.00
C HIS A 43 -4.04 2.53 7.96
N ALA A 44 -3.75 3.83 8.01
CA ALA A 44 -2.76 4.38 8.93
C ALA A 44 -3.28 4.30 10.38
N PRO A 45 -2.40 4.38 11.38
CA PRO A 45 -2.81 4.39 12.78
C PRO A 45 -3.86 5.46 13.08
N LYS A 46 -4.85 5.12 13.87
CA LYS A 46 -5.96 6.00 14.23
C LYS A 46 -6.42 5.71 15.65
N ASP A 47 -5.96 6.53 16.59
CA ASP A 47 -6.16 6.31 18.03
C ASP A 47 -7.63 6.33 18.44
N ASP A 48 -8.43 7.22 17.83
CA ASP A 48 -9.83 7.40 18.22
C ASP A 48 -10.70 6.18 17.94
N ILE A 49 -10.23 5.24 17.13
CA ILE A 49 -10.90 3.96 16.89
C ILE A 49 -10.09 2.78 17.43
N GLY A 50 -9.02 3.06 18.16
CA GLY A 50 -8.19 2.01 18.75
C GLY A 50 -7.33 1.24 17.73
N TRP A 51 -7.09 1.81 16.56
CA TRP A 51 -6.29 1.16 15.53
C TRP A 51 -4.85 1.65 15.59
N ALA A 52 -3.92 0.75 15.92
CA ALA A 52 -2.50 1.07 16.04
C ALA A 52 -1.66 0.57 14.85
N GLY A 53 -2.25 -0.15 13.91
CA GLY A 53 -1.54 -0.73 12.77
C GLY A 53 -1.33 0.27 11.64
N ASP A 54 -0.49 -0.13 10.68
CA ASP A 54 -0.23 0.61 9.45
C ASP A 54 -0.26 -0.38 8.28
N TRP A 55 -1.35 -1.14 8.20
CA TRP A 55 -1.58 -2.19 7.21
C TRP A 55 -3.09 -2.39 7.01
N GLY A 56 -3.49 -3.38 6.21
CA GLY A 56 -4.91 -3.68 6.01
C GLY A 56 -5.61 -4.06 7.30
N MET A 57 -6.72 -3.42 7.61
CA MET A 57 -7.40 -3.56 8.91
C MET A 57 -7.90 -4.96 9.22
N ALA A 58 -8.11 -5.80 8.21
CA ALA A 58 -8.57 -7.18 8.44
C ALA A 58 -7.45 -8.11 8.92
N ALA A 59 -6.21 -7.65 8.92
CA ALA A 59 -5.05 -8.49 9.24
C ALA A 59 -4.46 -8.16 10.61
N SER A 60 -3.86 -9.17 11.23
CA SER A 60 -3.20 -9.03 12.54
C SER A 60 -1.85 -8.33 12.46
N SER A 61 -1.26 -8.28 11.28
CA SER A 61 0.03 -7.64 11.02
C SER A 61 0.13 -7.31 9.53
N ALA A 62 1.13 -6.50 9.18
CA ALA A 62 1.33 -6.11 7.79
C ALA A 62 1.59 -7.30 6.87
N GLU A 63 2.43 -8.25 7.30
CA GLU A 63 2.72 -9.42 6.50
C GLU A 63 1.54 -10.34 6.28
N ASN A 64 0.48 -10.17 7.05
CA ASN A 64 -0.73 -10.98 6.94
C ASN A 64 -1.84 -10.30 6.13
N ASP A 65 -1.70 -9.03 5.75
CA ASP A 65 -2.70 -8.42 4.91
C ASP A 65 -2.61 -8.93 3.46
N TYR A 66 -3.69 -8.77 2.71
CA TYR A 66 -3.77 -9.40 1.40
C TYR A 66 -2.77 -8.80 0.40
N ALA A 67 -2.57 -7.48 0.45
CA ALA A 67 -1.70 -6.81 -0.51
C ALA A 67 -0.24 -7.28 -0.36
N HIS A 68 0.23 -7.40 0.88
CA HIS A 68 1.58 -7.88 1.15
C HIS A 68 1.73 -9.35 0.79
N ARG A 69 0.70 -10.17 1.05
CA ARG A 69 0.74 -11.59 0.71
C ARG A 69 0.77 -11.80 -0.80
N VAL A 70 -0.01 -11.04 -1.54
CA VAL A 70 -0.01 -11.12 -3.01
C VAL A 70 1.33 -10.67 -3.56
N LEU A 71 1.85 -9.54 -3.10
CA LEU A 71 3.14 -9.05 -3.57
C LEU A 71 4.25 -10.05 -3.26
N SER A 72 4.26 -10.64 -2.07
CA SER A 72 5.24 -11.64 -1.69
C SER A 72 5.20 -12.86 -2.62
N ALA A 73 4.00 -13.35 -2.92
CA ALA A 73 3.83 -14.49 -3.82
C ALA A 73 4.33 -14.17 -5.24
N VAL A 74 4.04 -12.99 -5.74
CA VAL A 74 4.52 -12.56 -7.06
C VAL A 74 6.03 -12.45 -7.07
N ARG A 75 6.63 -11.92 -6.01
CA ARG A 75 8.08 -11.76 -5.93
C ARG A 75 8.84 -13.07 -5.84
N GLU A 76 8.21 -14.15 -5.47
CA GLU A 76 8.84 -15.48 -5.54
C GLU A 76 9.20 -15.86 -6.97
N ARG A 77 8.41 -15.44 -7.95
CA ARG A 77 8.68 -15.70 -9.38
C ARG A 77 9.35 -14.51 -10.07
N PHE A 78 9.07 -13.31 -9.63
CA PHE A 78 9.57 -12.06 -10.22
C PHE A 78 10.17 -11.20 -9.12
N PRO A 79 11.43 -11.47 -8.74
CA PRO A 79 12.04 -10.80 -7.57
C PRO A 79 12.07 -9.28 -7.63
N SER A 80 12.00 -8.70 -8.83
CA SER A 80 11.98 -7.23 -8.99
C SER A 80 10.58 -6.63 -8.94
N ALA A 81 9.54 -7.45 -8.76
CA ALA A 81 8.15 -6.94 -8.71
C ALA A 81 7.99 -5.86 -7.65
N SER A 82 7.16 -4.88 -7.95
CA SER A 82 6.88 -3.76 -7.06
C SER A 82 5.39 -3.64 -6.79
N GLY A 83 5.05 -3.02 -5.66
CA GLY A 83 3.65 -2.85 -5.26
C GLY A 83 3.38 -1.46 -4.73
N MET A 84 2.19 -0.97 -5.02
CA MET A 84 1.69 0.31 -4.53
C MET A 84 0.22 0.13 -4.12
N ILE A 85 -0.14 0.74 -3.01
CA ILE A 85 -1.53 0.80 -2.56
C ILE A 85 -2.09 2.17 -2.89
N LEU A 86 -3.33 2.19 -3.39
CA LEU A 86 -4.15 3.38 -3.50
C LEU A 86 -5.36 3.20 -2.59
N GLN A 87 -5.41 3.96 -1.50
CA GLN A 87 -6.50 3.89 -0.52
C GLN A 87 -7.61 4.84 -0.97
N GLY A 88 -8.69 4.27 -1.46
CA GLY A 88 -9.75 5.01 -2.15
C GLY A 88 -10.89 5.51 -1.29
N ALA A 89 -10.81 5.43 0.04
CA ALA A 89 -11.91 5.85 0.91
C ALA A 89 -12.27 7.33 0.74
N VAL A 90 -11.30 8.19 0.47
CA VAL A 90 -11.55 9.61 0.23
C VAL A 90 -12.45 9.81 -0.98
N TRP A 91 -12.24 9.04 -2.05
CA TRP A 91 -13.10 9.08 -3.24
C TRP A 91 -14.49 8.50 -2.93
N GLU A 92 -14.55 7.41 -2.18
CA GLU A 92 -15.83 6.81 -1.80
C GLU A 92 -16.71 7.78 -1.01
N ARG A 93 -16.08 8.61 -0.15
CA ARG A 93 -16.81 9.61 0.65
C ARG A 93 -17.13 10.88 -0.12
N ASN A 94 -16.38 11.17 -1.16
CA ASN A 94 -16.54 12.37 -1.98
C ASN A 94 -16.15 12.07 -3.43
N LEU A 95 -17.11 11.67 -4.25
CA LEU A 95 -16.87 11.29 -5.65
C LEU A 95 -16.36 12.46 -6.50
N GLU A 96 -16.46 13.68 -5.99
CA GLU A 96 -15.99 14.89 -6.68
C GLU A 96 -14.61 15.34 -6.20
N CYS A 97 -13.93 14.53 -5.38
CA CYS A 97 -12.59 14.90 -4.92
C CYS A 97 -11.61 15.03 -6.11
N ASP A 98 -10.56 15.82 -5.91
CA ASP A 98 -9.50 15.96 -6.91
C ASP A 98 -8.60 14.72 -6.88
N CYS A 99 -8.96 13.72 -7.67
CA CYS A 99 -8.23 12.44 -7.70
C CYS A 99 -6.77 12.61 -8.14
N ALA A 100 -6.49 13.56 -9.01
CA ALA A 100 -5.12 13.80 -9.46
C ALA A 100 -4.23 14.25 -8.31
N SER A 101 -4.78 15.07 -7.40
CA SER A 101 -4.06 15.53 -6.21
C SER A 101 -4.04 14.49 -5.10
N GLU A 102 -5.21 13.91 -4.78
CA GLU A 102 -5.34 12.96 -3.67
C GLU A 102 -4.57 11.66 -3.90
N PHE A 103 -4.45 11.23 -5.14
CA PHE A 103 -3.78 9.98 -5.52
C PHE A 103 -2.53 10.22 -6.37
N ALA A 104 -1.83 11.31 -6.09
CA ALA A 104 -0.61 11.66 -6.81
C ALA A 104 0.39 10.48 -6.78
N GLY A 105 0.99 10.21 -7.93
CA GLY A 105 1.98 9.15 -8.07
C GLY A 105 1.43 7.80 -8.52
N ALA A 106 0.14 7.54 -8.35
CA ALA A 106 -0.43 6.25 -8.73
C ALA A 106 -0.39 6.04 -10.26
N ARG A 107 -0.67 7.09 -11.01
CA ARG A 107 -0.65 7.04 -12.48
C ARG A 107 0.74 6.74 -13.03
N GLU A 108 1.75 7.39 -12.47
CA GLU A 108 3.15 7.23 -12.89
C GLU A 108 3.66 5.83 -12.53
N PHE A 109 3.21 5.28 -11.41
CA PHE A 109 3.57 3.92 -11.00
C PHE A 109 2.95 2.89 -11.96
N ALA A 110 1.70 3.06 -12.28
CA ALA A 110 1.01 2.13 -13.16
C ALA A 110 1.50 2.27 -14.60
#